data_374d3c4f3a1ec049a1d519bbf6fc021c
#
_entry.id   374d3c4f3a1ec049a1d519bbf6fc021c
#
_cell.length_a   1.000
_cell.length_b   1.000
_cell.length_c   1.000
_cell.angle_alpha   90.00
_cell.angle_beta   90.00
_cell.angle_gamma   90.00
#
_symmetry.space_group_name_H-M   'P 1'
#
loop_
_entity.id
_entity.type
_entity.pdbx_description
1 polymer ?
#
loop_
_entity_poly.entity_id
_entity_poly.type
_entity_poly.pdbx_seq_one_letter_code
_entity_poly.pdbx_strand_id
1 'polypeptide(L)'
;MIDGDDTYPLDCAQEMVDRVLQHQADMVVGDRLSSTYFTENKRPFHNFGNSLMRAGINSLFHANIKDIMTGYRAFSYEFVKTFPVFSKGFEIETEMTIHAVNYNMQVENVVVEYRDRPQGSESKLNTYSDGFRVIRKMMQLYKNYKPLHFFGMLALLLIVVSAILFVPVFLEYLNTGLVPRFPTLIACGFILLAGIQSFFAGMMLEVMAAKDRKDFEYRLNRVHGEHQVRKGL
;
A
#
# COMPACT_ATOMS: atom_id res chain seq x y z
N MET A 1 -0.18 20.45 -4.29
CA MET A 1 1.07 20.11 -3.59
C MET A 1 2.16 20.00 -4.63
N ILE A 2 3.33 20.60 -4.39
CA ILE A 2 4.50 20.52 -5.26
C ILE A 2 5.74 20.62 -4.38
N ASP A 3 6.82 19.93 -4.75
CA ASP A 3 8.10 20.04 -4.06
C ASP A 3 8.74 21.42 -4.33
N GLY A 4 9.37 22.01 -3.31
CA GLY A 4 9.94 23.36 -3.40
C GLY A 4 11.38 23.42 -3.92
N ASP A 5 11.85 22.36 -4.62
CA ASP A 5 13.23 22.20 -5.11
C ASP A 5 13.39 22.46 -6.62
N ASP A 6 12.38 23.06 -7.25
CA ASP A 6 12.32 23.40 -8.67
C ASP A 6 12.50 22.21 -9.65
N THR A 7 12.23 21.01 -9.18
CA THR A 7 12.28 19.79 -10.01
C THR A 7 11.08 19.62 -10.92
N TYR A 8 9.97 20.32 -10.62
CA TYR A 8 8.71 20.25 -11.39
C TYR A 8 8.38 21.60 -12.03
N PRO A 9 8.27 21.67 -13.37
CA PRO A 9 7.74 22.85 -14.04
C PRO A 9 6.26 23.04 -13.72
N LEU A 10 5.83 24.30 -13.63
CA LEU A 10 4.43 24.65 -13.30
C LEU A 10 3.47 24.53 -14.48
N ASP A 11 3.97 24.21 -15.67
CA ASP A 11 3.19 24.20 -16.92
C ASP A 11 1.97 23.27 -16.86
N CYS A 12 2.09 22.14 -16.16
CA CYS A 12 1.00 21.18 -15.99
C CYS A 12 0.08 21.48 -14.78
N ALA A 13 0.38 22.50 -13.97
CA ALA A 13 -0.39 22.80 -12.76
C ALA A 13 -1.86 23.08 -13.06
N GLN A 14 -2.11 23.90 -14.08
CA GLN A 14 -3.47 24.29 -14.47
C GLN A 14 -4.27 23.06 -14.92
N GLU A 15 -3.70 22.21 -15.78
CA GLU A 15 -4.36 20.97 -16.23
C GLU A 15 -4.71 20.06 -15.06
N MET A 16 -3.79 19.86 -14.11
CA MET A 16 -4.05 19.03 -12.93
C MET A 16 -5.16 19.59 -12.05
N VAL A 17 -5.21 20.93 -11.88
CA VAL A 17 -6.27 21.60 -11.12
C VAL A 17 -7.61 21.50 -11.85
N ASP A 18 -7.62 21.72 -13.15
CA ASP A 18 -8.85 21.66 -13.96
C ASP A 18 -9.49 20.28 -13.90
N ARG A 19 -8.72 19.18 -13.92
CA ARG A 19 -9.25 17.82 -13.76
C ARG A 19 -9.94 17.61 -12.41
N VAL A 20 -9.40 18.19 -11.35
CA VAL A 20 -10.05 18.16 -10.03
C VAL A 20 -11.31 19.01 -10.02
N LEU A 21 -11.26 20.24 -10.57
CA LEU A 21 -12.42 21.16 -10.57
C LEU A 21 -13.58 20.66 -11.45
N GLN A 22 -13.28 19.90 -12.50
CA GLN A 22 -14.26 19.24 -13.36
C GLN A 22 -14.81 17.95 -12.78
N HIS A 23 -14.44 17.60 -11.54
CA HIS A 23 -14.82 16.36 -10.85
C HIS A 23 -14.41 15.08 -11.59
N GLN A 24 -13.32 15.12 -12.38
CA GLN A 24 -12.78 13.98 -13.08
C GLN A 24 -11.89 13.13 -12.13
N ALA A 25 -11.28 13.76 -11.13
CA ALA A 25 -10.43 13.08 -10.16
C ALA A 25 -10.51 13.70 -8.77
N ASP A 26 -10.37 12.86 -7.74
CA ASP A 26 -10.16 13.28 -6.35
C ASP A 26 -8.69 13.57 -6.06
N MET A 27 -7.81 12.88 -6.77
CA MET A 27 -6.37 13.09 -6.74
C MET A 27 -5.78 12.97 -8.14
N VAL A 28 -5.04 13.99 -8.58
CA VAL A 28 -4.25 13.95 -9.80
C VAL A 28 -2.79 13.82 -9.43
N VAL A 29 -2.10 12.85 -10.02
CA VAL A 29 -0.69 12.52 -9.76
C VAL A 29 0.15 12.91 -10.96
N GLY A 30 1.20 13.69 -10.74
CA GLY A 30 2.19 14.02 -11.77
C GLY A 30 3.09 12.80 -12.05
N ASP A 31 2.92 12.21 -13.22
CA ASP A 31 3.70 11.06 -13.67
C ASP A 31 5.01 11.52 -14.34
N ARG A 32 6.09 11.56 -13.58
CA ARG A 32 7.44 11.85 -14.09
C ARG A 32 8.08 10.65 -14.76
N LEU A 33 7.68 9.42 -14.41
CA LEU A 33 8.31 8.19 -14.88
C LEU A 33 8.00 7.90 -16.36
N SER A 34 6.89 8.42 -16.88
CA SER A 34 6.53 8.33 -18.30
C SER A 34 7.15 9.44 -19.18
N SER A 35 7.93 10.36 -18.59
CA SER A 35 8.58 11.47 -19.27
C SER A 35 10.12 11.32 -19.35
N THR A 36 10.85 12.38 -19.08
CA THR A 36 12.32 12.48 -19.17
C THR A 36 13.08 11.89 -17.98
N TYR A 37 12.39 11.46 -16.92
CA TYR A 37 12.99 11.02 -15.64
C TYR A 37 14.10 9.97 -15.81
N PHE A 38 13.90 8.95 -16.65
CA PHE A 38 14.89 7.88 -16.86
C PHE A 38 16.09 8.30 -17.69
N THR A 39 15.98 9.37 -18.50
CA THR A 39 17.09 9.91 -19.24
C THR A 39 18.00 10.77 -18.39
N GLU A 40 17.42 11.46 -17.40
CA GLU A 40 18.12 12.37 -16.49
C GLU A 40 18.61 11.68 -15.22
N ASN A 41 17.85 10.72 -14.68
CA ASN A 41 18.14 10.05 -13.41
C ASN A 41 18.64 8.60 -13.57
N LYS A 42 19.96 8.42 -13.64
CA LYS A 42 20.64 7.13 -13.89
C LYS A 42 20.85 6.27 -12.63
N ARG A 43 20.02 6.39 -11.57
CA ARG A 43 20.17 5.63 -10.31
C ARG A 43 19.32 4.35 -10.32
N PRO A 44 19.88 3.15 -10.67
CA PRO A 44 19.11 1.93 -10.91
C PRO A 44 18.37 1.40 -9.65
N PHE A 45 18.93 1.56 -8.48
CA PHE A 45 18.36 1.03 -7.24
C PHE A 45 17.19 1.86 -6.67
N HIS A 46 17.16 3.16 -6.90
CA HIS A 46 16.04 4.01 -6.52
C HIS A 46 14.79 3.67 -7.35
N ASN A 47 14.99 3.37 -8.61
CA ASN A 47 13.93 2.96 -9.53
C ASN A 47 13.34 1.59 -9.17
N PHE A 48 14.15 0.65 -8.63
CA PHE A 48 13.68 -0.65 -8.19
C PHE A 48 12.69 -0.55 -7.01
N GLY A 49 13.00 0.27 -5.99
CA GLY A 49 12.11 0.48 -4.84
C GLY A 49 10.76 1.07 -5.24
N ASN A 50 10.75 2.11 -6.09
CA ASN A 50 9.52 2.70 -6.62
C ASN A 50 8.74 1.71 -7.48
N SER A 51 9.42 0.95 -8.35
CA SER A 51 8.79 -0.07 -9.20
C SER A 51 8.15 -1.18 -8.36
N LEU A 52 8.82 -1.65 -7.31
CA LEU A 52 8.29 -2.68 -6.41
C LEU A 52 7.07 -2.17 -5.63
N MET A 53 7.14 -0.96 -5.06
CA MET A 53 6.01 -0.33 -4.37
C MET A 53 4.81 -0.13 -5.31
N ARG A 54 5.05 0.38 -6.51
CA ARG A 54 4.04 0.58 -7.54
C ARG A 54 3.37 -0.75 -7.93
N ALA A 55 4.16 -1.78 -8.24
CA ALA A 55 3.64 -3.09 -8.58
C ALA A 55 2.81 -3.69 -7.43
N GLY A 56 3.28 -3.57 -6.20
CA GLY A 56 2.58 -4.05 -5.01
C GLY A 56 1.25 -3.33 -4.78
N ILE A 57 1.22 -2.01 -4.80
CA ILE A 57 -0.01 -1.23 -4.59
C ILE A 57 -1.00 -1.48 -5.74
N ASN A 58 -0.53 -1.43 -6.99
CA ASN A 58 -1.41 -1.67 -8.13
C ASN A 58 -1.99 -3.09 -8.12
N SER A 59 -1.19 -4.10 -7.75
CA SER A 59 -1.68 -5.48 -7.59
C SER A 59 -2.68 -5.63 -6.44
N LEU A 60 -2.39 -5.01 -5.28
CA LEU A 60 -3.23 -5.12 -4.09
C LEU A 60 -4.61 -4.48 -4.25
N PHE A 61 -4.65 -3.32 -4.92
CA PHE A 61 -5.85 -2.49 -5.04
C PHE A 61 -6.44 -2.47 -6.45
N HIS A 62 -5.86 -3.23 -7.40
CA HIS A 62 -6.25 -3.20 -8.83
C HIS A 62 -6.24 -1.78 -9.41
N ALA A 63 -5.28 -0.96 -8.95
CA ALA A 63 -5.12 0.42 -9.37
C ALA A 63 -4.15 0.53 -10.56
N ASN A 64 -4.11 1.70 -11.20
CA ASN A 64 -3.19 2.01 -12.29
C ASN A 64 -2.41 3.31 -12.00
N ILE A 65 -1.71 3.32 -10.87
CA ILE A 65 -0.87 4.45 -10.49
C ILE A 65 0.47 4.34 -11.19
N LYS A 66 0.89 5.41 -11.86
CA LYS A 66 2.14 5.44 -12.63
C LYS A 66 3.34 5.81 -11.77
N ASP A 67 3.20 6.84 -10.93
CA ASP A 67 4.25 7.29 -10.01
C ASP A 67 3.70 7.49 -8.59
N ILE A 68 4.22 6.72 -7.63
CA ILE A 68 3.75 6.76 -6.24
C ILE A 68 4.54 7.76 -5.40
N MET A 69 5.80 7.99 -5.76
CA MET A 69 6.74 8.80 -4.96
C MET A 69 6.87 10.24 -5.46
N THR A 70 5.98 10.71 -6.32
CA THR A 70 5.96 12.10 -6.77
C THR A 70 5.30 13.01 -5.75
N GLY A 71 5.92 14.16 -5.48
CA GLY A 71 5.34 15.23 -4.67
C GLY A 71 4.42 16.16 -5.46
N TYR A 72 4.32 16.02 -6.79
CA TYR A 72 3.48 16.86 -7.62
C TYR A 72 2.08 16.31 -7.73
N ARG A 73 1.12 16.87 -6.99
CA ARG A 73 -0.25 16.36 -6.89
C ARG A 73 -1.28 17.48 -6.75
N ALA A 74 -2.46 17.29 -7.34
CA ALA A 74 -3.65 18.09 -7.07
C ALA A 74 -4.71 17.23 -6.36
N PHE A 75 -5.54 17.85 -5.51
CA PHE A 75 -6.49 17.15 -4.65
C PHE A 75 -7.84 17.85 -4.65
N SER A 76 -8.91 17.06 -4.57
CA SER A 76 -10.26 17.57 -4.27
C SER A 76 -10.37 18.05 -2.83
N TYR A 77 -11.38 18.88 -2.56
CA TYR A 77 -11.69 19.32 -1.20
C TYR A 77 -12.00 18.11 -0.30
N GLU A 78 -12.77 17.19 -0.81
CA GLU A 78 -13.18 15.96 -0.14
C GLU A 78 -11.97 15.12 0.25
N PHE A 79 -11.01 14.96 -0.67
CA PHE A 79 -9.75 14.26 -0.37
C PHE A 79 -9.02 14.90 0.80
N VAL A 80 -8.76 16.22 0.73
CA VAL A 80 -7.99 16.94 1.76
C VAL A 80 -8.67 16.89 3.13
N LYS A 81 -10.01 16.91 3.17
CA LYS A 81 -10.78 16.90 4.43
C LYS A 81 -10.91 15.51 5.05
N THR A 82 -10.78 14.46 4.25
CA THR A 82 -10.92 13.07 4.73
C THR A 82 -9.59 12.37 4.94
N PHE A 83 -8.49 12.89 4.38
CA PHE A 83 -7.17 12.29 4.51
C PHE A 83 -6.57 12.53 5.90
N PRO A 84 -6.35 11.48 6.72
CA PRO A 84 -5.65 11.60 7.99
C PRO A 84 -4.14 11.51 7.74
N VAL A 85 -3.39 12.52 8.15
CA VAL A 85 -1.93 12.54 8.03
C VAL A 85 -1.30 11.82 9.22
N PHE A 86 -0.72 10.64 9.01
CA PHE A 86 0.00 9.87 10.03
C PHE A 86 1.51 9.84 9.81
N SER A 87 1.96 9.93 8.56
CA SER A 87 3.38 9.85 8.19
C SER A 87 4.14 11.14 8.51
N LYS A 88 5.39 10.97 8.96
CA LYS A 88 6.33 12.06 9.19
C LYS A 88 7.46 11.98 8.15
N GLY A 89 7.29 12.58 6.98
CA GLY A 89 8.34 12.64 5.94
C GLY A 89 7.92 12.02 4.60
N PHE A 90 8.87 11.49 3.84
CA PHE A 90 8.70 10.97 2.46
C PHE A 90 7.74 9.78 2.29
N GLU A 91 7.13 9.30 3.35
CA GLU A 91 6.11 8.25 3.28
C GLU A 91 4.72 8.81 2.99
N ILE A 92 4.54 10.13 3.03
CA ILE A 92 3.24 10.79 2.88
C ILE A 92 2.67 10.60 1.47
N GLU A 93 3.49 10.60 0.43
CA GLU A 93 3.07 10.38 -0.96
C GLU A 93 2.48 8.99 -1.14
N THR A 94 3.14 7.99 -0.54
CA THR A 94 2.64 6.61 -0.52
C THR A 94 1.35 6.49 0.27
N GLU A 95 1.26 7.16 1.43
CA GLU A 95 0.06 7.14 2.29
C GLU A 95 -1.14 7.78 1.58
N MET A 96 -0.96 8.92 0.92
CA MET A 96 -2.00 9.57 0.10
C MET A 96 -2.49 8.65 -1.02
N THR A 97 -1.56 7.99 -1.72
CA THR A 97 -1.90 7.05 -2.79
C THR A 97 -2.73 5.88 -2.27
N ILE A 98 -2.30 5.27 -1.15
CA ILE A 98 -3.01 4.14 -0.55
C ILE A 98 -4.38 4.58 -0.04
N HIS A 99 -4.48 5.76 0.58
CA HIS A 99 -5.76 6.31 1.00
C HIS A 99 -6.74 6.41 -0.18
N ALA A 100 -6.31 7.05 -1.27
CA ALA A 100 -7.14 7.19 -2.46
C ALA A 100 -7.64 5.83 -2.98
N VAL A 101 -6.73 4.87 -3.20
CA VAL A 101 -7.12 3.57 -3.80
C VAL A 101 -7.89 2.67 -2.85
N ASN A 102 -7.62 2.73 -1.53
CA ASN A 102 -8.33 1.94 -0.52
C ASN A 102 -9.80 2.37 -0.36
N TYR A 103 -10.06 3.65 -0.56
CA TYR A 103 -11.40 4.23 -0.45
C TYR A 103 -12.06 4.49 -1.82
N ASN A 104 -11.53 3.87 -2.90
CA ASN A 104 -12.06 3.98 -4.26
C ASN A 104 -12.24 5.42 -4.76
N MET A 105 -11.40 6.35 -4.29
CA MET A 105 -11.38 7.71 -4.79
C MET A 105 -10.78 7.72 -6.21
N GLN A 106 -11.26 8.61 -7.06
CA GLN A 106 -10.81 8.75 -8.44
C GLN A 106 -9.37 9.28 -8.49
N VAL A 107 -8.46 8.51 -9.11
CA VAL A 107 -7.06 8.90 -9.27
C VAL A 107 -6.70 8.95 -10.74
N GLU A 108 -6.22 10.10 -11.19
CA GLU A 108 -5.70 10.30 -12.54
C GLU A 108 -4.20 10.56 -12.55
N ASN A 109 -3.54 10.23 -13.68
CA ASN A 109 -2.14 10.51 -13.89
C ASN A 109 -2.00 11.54 -15.02
N VAL A 110 -1.20 12.58 -14.80
CA VAL A 110 -0.81 13.57 -15.81
C VAL A 110 0.69 13.46 -16.01
N VAL A 111 1.13 13.27 -17.24
CA VAL A 111 2.56 13.21 -17.54
C VAL A 111 3.17 14.59 -17.34
N VAL A 112 4.19 14.66 -16.47
CA VAL A 112 4.88 15.90 -16.14
C VAL A 112 6.37 15.79 -16.47
N GLU A 113 6.96 16.85 -16.97
CA GLU A 113 8.40 16.91 -17.14
C GLU A 113 9.10 16.92 -15.78
N TYR A 114 10.27 16.32 -15.73
CA TYR A 114 11.11 16.29 -14.54
C TYR A 114 12.47 16.93 -14.88
N ARG A 115 12.88 17.89 -14.08
CA ARG A 115 14.21 18.52 -14.17
C ARG A 115 15.12 17.94 -13.12
N ASP A 116 16.38 17.69 -13.47
CA ASP A 116 17.35 17.20 -12.50
C ASP A 116 17.63 18.28 -11.43
N ARG A 117 17.91 17.85 -10.22
CA ARG A 117 18.18 18.75 -9.09
C ARG A 117 19.45 19.57 -9.36
N PRO A 118 19.49 20.83 -8.91
CA PRO A 118 20.72 21.62 -8.97
C PRO A 118 21.90 20.88 -8.34
N GLN A 119 23.09 21.04 -8.94
CA GLN A 119 24.33 20.41 -8.45
C GLN A 119 24.59 20.79 -6.99
N GLY A 120 24.73 19.78 -6.11
CA GLY A 120 25.01 19.96 -4.68
C GLY A 120 24.01 19.34 -3.72
N SER A 121 22.88 18.82 -4.20
CA SER A 121 21.94 18.09 -3.36
C SER A 121 22.24 16.57 -3.36
N GLU A 122 22.83 16.06 -2.27
CA GLU A 122 23.08 14.62 -2.11
C GLU A 122 21.82 13.87 -1.64
N SER A 123 21.50 12.79 -2.31
CA SER A 123 20.47 11.84 -1.83
C SER A 123 21.04 11.01 -0.67
N LYS A 124 20.45 11.13 0.50
CA LYS A 124 20.86 10.40 1.73
C LYS A 124 20.40 8.92 1.76
N LEU A 125 20.19 8.27 0.62
CA LEU A 125 19.62 6.93 0.55
C LEU A 125 20.69 5.84 0.52
N ASN A 126 20.60 4.88 1.46
CA ASN A 126 21.45 3.68 1.54
C ASN A 126 20.71 2.47 0.95
N THR A 127 21.19 1.93 -0.14
CA THR A 127 20.57 0.91 -1.00
C THR A 127 20.03 -0.34 -0.29
N TYR A 128 20.79 -0.95 0.62
CA TYR A 128 20.36 -2.19 1.30
C TYR A 128 19.37 -1.94 2.43
N SER A 129 19.59 -0.89 3.21
CA SER A 129 18.67 -0.44 4.28
C SER A 129 17.32 -0.03 3.72
N ASP A 130 17.30 0.62 2.57
CA ASP A 130 16.09 1.09 1.93
C ASP A 130 15.29 -0.04 1.28
N GLY A 131 15.95 -1.04 0.68
CA GLY A 131 15.30 -2.25 0.16
C GLY A 131 14.54 -3.01 1.26
N PHE A 132 15.16 -3.22 2.42
CA PHE A 132 14.50 -3.87 3.55
C PHE A 132 13.33 -3.04 4.10
N ARG A 133 13.49 -1.72 4.16
CA ARG A 133 12.42 -0.79 4.58
C ARG A 133 11.22 -0.86 3.64
N VAL A 134 11.45 -0.90 2.33
CA VAL A 134 10.39 -1.07 1.32
C VAL A 134 9.64 -2.40 1.52
N ILE A 135 10.35 -3.52 1.67
CA ILE A 135 9.73 -4.84 1.90
C ILE A 135 8.90 -4.82 3.20
N ARG A 136 9.46 -4.30 4.28
CA ARG A 136 8.74 -4.18 5.56
C ARG A 136 7.47 -3.34 5.41
N LYS A 137 7.54 -2.22 4.69
CA LYS A 137 6.38 -1.36 4.41
C LYS A 137 5.33 -2.10 3.58
N MET A 138 5.74 -2.83 2.56
CA MET A 138 4.84 -3.67 1.75
C MET A 138 4.11 -4.71 2.60
N MET A 139 4.83 -5.42 3.47
CA MET A 139 4.23 -6.39 4.39
C MET A 139 3.24 -5.74 5.36
N GLN A 140 3.58 -4.55 5.87
CA GLN A 140 2.68 -3.76 6.72
C GLN A 140 1.41 -3.36 5.98
N LEU A 141 1.54 -2.89 4.74
CA LEU A 141 0.40 -2.53 3.88
C LEU A 141 -0.48 -3.75 3.61
N TYR A 142 0.14 -4.88 3.23
CA TYR A 142 -0.58 -6.12 2.95
C TYR A 142 -1.38 -6.59 4.19
N LYS A 143 -0.73 -6.58 5.36
CA LYS A 143 -1.39 -6.93 6.63
C LYS A 143 -2.56 -6.01 6.98
N ASN A 144 -2.44 -4.70 6.71
CA ASN A 144 -3.45 -3.73 7.12
C ASN A 144 -4.64 -3.65 6.14
N TYR A 145 -4.39 -3.81 4.83
CA TYR A 145 -5.42 -3.57 3.82
C TYR A 145 -6.02 -4.86 3.22
N LYS A 146 -5.32 -6.00 3.34
CA LYS A 146 -5.80 -7.33 2.93
C LYS A 146 -5.52 -8.37 4.02
N PRO A 147 -6.03 -8.16 5.24
CA PRO A 147 -5.67 -8.98 6.40
C PRO A 147 -6.06 -10.44 6.21
N LEU A 148 -7.21 -10.74 5.63
CA LEU A 148 -7.64 -12.11 5.39
C LEU A 148 -6.67 -12.87 4.48
N HIS A 149 -6.16 -12.23 3.41
CA HIS A 149 -5.18 -12.85 2.53
C HIS A 149 -3.84 -13.06 3.25
N PHE A 150 -3.36 -12.07 4.02
CA PHE A 150 -2.11 -12.15 4.76
C PHE A 150 -2.15 -13.27 5.81
N PHE A 151 -3.13 -13.22 6.70
CA PHE A 151 -3.28 -14.21 7.76
C PHE A 151 -3.75 -15.57 7.24
N GLY A 152 -4.50 -15.62 6.15
CA GLY A 152 -4.90 -16.84 5.47
C GLY A 152 -3.71 -17.58 4.86
N MET A 153 -2.76 -16.89 4.22
CA MET A 153 -1.51 -17.50 3.75
C MET A 153 -0.64 -18.00 4.90
N LEU A 154 -0.55 -17.23 6.00
CA LEU A 154 0.15 -17.65 7.21
C LEU A 154 -0.51 -18.91 7.81
N ALA A 155 -1.83 -18.94 7.90
CA ALA A 155 -2.60 -20.10 8.37
C ALA A 155 -2.33 -21.33 7.50
N LEU A 156 -2.41 -21.18 6.18
CA LEU A 156 -2.13 -22.27 5.23
C LEU A 156 -0.70 -22.81 5.41
N LEU A 157 0.29 -21.90 5.52
CA LEU A 157 1.68 -22.29 5.77
C LEU A 157 1.82 -23.11 7.06
N LEU A 158 1.22 -22.66 8.16
CA LEU A 158 1.28 -23.35 9.45
C LEU A 158 0.58 -24.72 9.38
N ILE A 159 -0.57 -24.81 8.72
CA ILE A 159 -1.29 -26.08 8.53
C ILE A 159 -0.45 -27.07 7.72
N VAL A 160 0.17 -26.61 6.62
CA VAL A 160 1.04 -27.44 5.78
C VAL A 160 2.27 -27.91 6.58
N VAL A 161 2.92 -27.02 7.33
CA VAL A 161 4.06 -27.40 8.20
C VAL A 161 3.63 -28.43 9.25
N SER A 162 2.49 -28.23 9.91
CA SER A 162 1.93 -29.19 10.87
C SER A 162 1.68 -30.55 10.21
N ALA A 163 1.08 -30.56 9.03
CA ALA A 163 0.80 -31.80 8.28
C ALA A 163 2.10 -32.54 7.92
N ILE A 164 3.12 -31.82 7.42
CA ILE A 164 4.42 -32.43 7.07
C ILE A 164 5.09 -33.06 8.30
N LEU A 165 5.05 -32.40 9.46
CA LEU A 165 5.60 -32.92 10.70
C LEU A 165 4.78 -34.08 11.28
N PHE A 166 3.48 -34.12 11.04
CA PHE A 166 2.56 -35.15 11.53
C PHE A 166 2.69 -36.45 10.74
N VAL A 167 2.93 -36.40 9.42
CA VAL A 167 3.01 -37.60 8.55
C VAL A 167 3.98 -38.66 9.10
N PRO A 168 5.24 -38.39 9.46
CA PRO A 168 6.14 -39.44 10.00
C PRO A 168 5.67 -40.00 11.34
N VAL A 169 5.05 -39.19 12.20
CA VAL A 169 4.47 -39.64 13.48
C VAL A 169 3.32 -40.59 13.23
N PHE A 170 2.47 -40.30 12.28
CA PHE A 170 1.32 -41.10 11.90
C PHE A 170 1.72 -42.44 11.27
N LEU A 171 2.71 -42.42 10.35
CA LEU A 171 3.24 -43.63 9.72
C LEU A 171 3.89 -44.59 10.74
N GLU A 172 4.63 -44.02 11.70
CA GLU A 172 5.27 -44.80 12.76
C GLU A 172 4.21 -45.46 13.70
N TYR A 173 3.15 -44.69 14.01
CA TYR A 173 1.99 -45.25 14.74
C TYR A 173 1.31 -46.40 14.00
N LEU A 174 1.08 -46.30 12.70
CA LEU A 174 0.47 -47.38 11.91
C LEU A 174 1.34 -48.63 11.88
N ASN A 175 2.67 -48.51 11.92
CA ASN A 175 3.58 -49.66 11.88
C ASN A 175 3.82 -50.31 13.24
N THR A 176 3.78 -49.53 14.34
CA THR A 176 4.19 -50.01 15.67
C THR A 176 3.07 -50.01 16.70
N GLY A 177 1.96 -49.33 16.43
CA GLY A 177 0.88 -49.09 17.42
C GLY A 177 1.29 -48.14 18.55
N LEU A 178 2.48 -47.54 18.51
CA LEU A 178 3.03 -46.67 19.53
C LEU A 178 3.33 -45.28 18.96
N VAL A 179 3.41 -44.27 19.83
CA VAL A 179 3.75 -42.86 19.46
C VAL A 179 5.10 -42.49 20.12
N PRO A 180 6.24 -42.99 19.60
CA PRO A 180 7.54 -42.70 20.22
C PRO A 180 7.93 -41.22 20.14
N ARG A 181 7.42 -40.48 19.11
CA ARG A 181 7.70 -39.04 18.91
C ARG A 181 6.61 -38.16 19.53
N PHE A 182 6.24 -38.43 20.78
CA PHE A 182 5.21 -37.71 21.48
C PHE A 182 5.43 -36.16 21.54
N PRO A 183 6.65 -35.64 21.77
CA PRO A 183 6.90 -34.19 21.71
C PRO A 183 6.60 -33.57 20.33
N THR A 184 6.89 -34.31 19.25
CA THR A 184 6.59 -33.86 17.89
C THR A 184 5.08 -33.78 17.64
N LEU A 185 4.31 -34.77 18.13
CA LEU A 185 2.85 -34.76 18.04
C LEU A 185 2.25 -33.55 18.75
N ILE A 186 2.75 -33.22 19.94
CA ILE A 186 2.33 -32.01 20.68
C ILE A 186 2.65 -30.74 19.88
N ALA A 187 3.86 -30.65 19.33
CA ALA A 187 4.26 -29.51 18.50
C ALA A 187 3.35 -29.33 17.27
N CYS A 188 3.01 -30.43 16.58
CA CYS A 188 2.06 -30.40 15.47
C CYS A 188 0.71 -29.83 15.90
N GLY A 189 0.17 -30.26 17.06
CA GLY A 189 -1.09 -29.75 17.59
C GLY A 189 -1.05 -28.24 17.85
N PHE A 190 0.01 -27.73 18.46
CA PHE A 190 0.17 -26.27 18.70
C PHE A 190 0.33 -25.49 17.41
N ILE A 191 1.09 -25.99 16.43
CA ILE A 191 1.25 -25.34 15.12
C ILE A 191 -0.09 -25.30 14.38
N LEU A 192 -0.85 -26.40 14.40
CA LEU A 192 -2.18 -26.44 13.79
C LEU A 192 -3.13 -25.44 14.45
N LEU A 193 -3.14 -25.39 15.80
CA LEU A 193 -3.96 -24.43 16.55
C LEU A 193 -3.59 -22.98 16.23
N ALA A 194 -2.29 -22.68 16.14
CA ALA A 194 -1.81 -21.36 15.74
C ALA A 194 -2.26 -20.99 14.30
N GLY A 195 -2.27 -21.96 13.39
CA GLY A 195 -2.81 -21.79 12.03
C GLY A 195 -4.30 -21.44 12.04
N ILE A 196 -5.11 -22.17 12.79
CA ILE A 196 -6.54 -21.92 12.94
C ILE A 196 -6.78 -20.52 13.56
N GLN A 197 -6.05 -20.18 14.62
CA GLN A 197 -6.14 -18.85 15.26
C GLN A 197 -5.77 -17.72 14.28
N SER A 198 -4.72 -17.94 13.47
CA SER A 198 -4.30 -16.97 12.44
C SER A 198 -5.43 -16.73 11.42
N PHE A 199 -6.10 -17.78 10.95
CA PHE A 199 -7.23 -17.65 10.03
C PHE A 199 -8.38 -16.82 10.63
N PHE A 200 -8.79 -17.13 11.85
CA PHE A 200 -9.85 -16.37 12.53
C PHE A 200 -9.45 -14.91 12.78
N ALA A 201 -8.19 -14.64 13.15
CA ALA A 201 -7.68 -13.28 13.29
C ALA A 201 -7.78 -12.52 11.96
N GLY A 202 -7.39 -13.15 10.84
CA GLY A 202 -7.54 -12.56 9.50
C GLY A 202 -8.98 -12.23 9.15
N MET A 203 -9.92 -13.13 9.47
CA MET A 203 -11.36 -12.92 9.25
C MET A 203 -11.91 -11.73 10.06
N MET A 204 -11.55 -11.64 11.35
CA MET A 204 -11.97 -10.53 12.21
C MET A 204 -11.44 -9.18 11.69
N LEU A 205 -10.17 -9.12 11.32
CA LEU A 205 -9.55 -7.91 10.79
C LEU A 205 -10.16 -7.49 9.43
N GLU A 206 -10.55 -8.45 8.58
CA GLU A 206 -11.22 -8.15 7.30
C GLU A 206 -12.60 -7.51 7.53
N VAL A 207 -13.36 -8.01 8.51
CA VAL A 207 -14.65 -7.41 8.89
C VAL A 207 -14.46 -5.99 9.43
N MET A 208 -13.42 -5.75 10.23
CA MET A 208 -13.08 -4.41 10.73
C MET A 208 -12.70 -3.48 9.58
N ALA A 209 -11.85 -3.92 8.66
CA ALA A 209 -11.46 -3.13 7.48
C ALA A 209 -12.67 -2.81 6.58
N ALA A 210 -13.60 -3.75 6.41
CA ALA A 210 -14.84 -3.52 5.67
C ALA A 210 -15.74 -2.49 6.36
N LYS A 211 -15.82 -2.51 7.69
CA LYS A 211 -16.53 -1.50 8.47
C LYS A 211 -15.89 -0.12 8.31
N ASP A 212 -14.57 -0.02 8.41
CA ASP A 212 -13.85 1.25 8.26
C ASP A 212 -14.11 1.88 6.87
N ARG A 213 -14.18 1.06 5.80
CA ARG A 213 -14.56 1.55 4.47
C ARG A 213 -15.98 2.13 4.44
N LYS A 214 -16.95 1.47 5.09
CA LYS A 214 -18.34 2.00 5.19
C LYS A 214 -18.40 3.29 6.00
N ASP A 215 -17.68 3.36 7.11
CA ASP A 215 -17.64 4.55 7.96
C ASP A 215 -16.97 5.73 7.23
N PHE A 216 -16.02 5.44 6.33
CA PHE A 216 -15.41 6.45 5.46
C PHE A 216 -16.44 7.03 4.47
N GLU A 217 -17.27 6.21 3.81
CA GLU A 217 -18.31 6.65 2.91
C GLU A 217 -19.31 7.61 3.59
N TYR A 218 -19.70 7.33 4.84
CA TYR A 218 -20.54 8.25 5.61
C TYR A 218 -19.83 9.58 5.89
N ARG A 219 -18.55 9.56 6.20
CA ARG A 219 -17.76 10.79 6.40
C ARG A 219 -17.61 11.58 5.11
N LEU A 220 -17.35 10.91 4.00
CA LEU A 220 -17.21 11.53 2.68
C LEU A 220 -18.50 12.26 2.27
N ASN A 221 -19.67 11.60 2.42
CA ASN A 221 -20.97 12.19 2.13
C ASN A 221 -21.25 13.42 3.00
N ARG A 222 -20.86 13.40 4.27
CA ARG A 222 -20.98 14.57 5.17
C ARG A 222 -20.11 15.73 4.68
N VAL A 223 -18.85 15.48 4.38
CA VAL A 223 -17.90 16.51 3.89
C VAL A 223 -18.39 17.10 2.57
N HIS A 224 -18.89 16.25 1.67
CA HIS A 224 -19.47 16.71 0.41
C HIS A 224 -20.70 17.62 0.63
N GLY A 225 -21.61 17.23 1.51
CA GLY A 225 -22.78 18.04 1.85
C GLY A 225 -22.39 19.40 2.47
N GLU A 226 -21.43 19.43 3.39
CA GLU A 226 -20.91 20.66 3.97
C GLU A 226 -20.25 21.58 2.91
N HIS A 227 -19.57 20.98 1.93
CA HIS A 227 -18.95 21.71 0.83
C HIS A 227 -19.98 22.36 -0.08
N GLN A 228 -21.06 21.63 -0.43
CA GLN A 228 -22.16 22.17 -1.26
C GLN A 228 -22.87 23.34 -0.57
N VAL A 229 -23.17 23.22 0.72
CA VAL A 229 -23.79 24.31 1.51
C VAL A 229 -22.89 25.55 1.54
N ARG A 230 -21.57 25.39 1.64
CA ARG A 230 -20.64 26.54 1.62
C ARG A 230 -20.53 27.21 0.26
N LYS A 231 -20.74 26.48 -0.83
CA LYS A 231 -20.76 27.05 -2.19
C LYS A 231 -22.09 27.74 -2.51
N GLY A 232 -23.09 27.65 -1.65
CA GLY A 232 -24.41 28.21 -1.87
C GLY A 232 -25.24 27.45 -2.91
N LEU A 233 -24.95 26.17 -3.09
CA LEU A 233 -25.65 25.24 -3.98
C LEU A 233 -26.65 24.38 -3.21
#